data_3f9c05415545d5816eee0a9ce21b9baf
#
_entry.id   3f9c05415545d5816eee0a9ce21b9baf
#
_cell.length_a   1.000
_cell.length_b   1.000
_cell.length_c   1.000
_cell.angle_alpha   90.00
_cell.angle_beta   90.00
_cell.angle_gamma   90.00
#
_symmetry.space_group_name_H-M   'P 1'
#
loop_
_entity.id
_entity.type
_entity.pdbx_description
1 polymer ?
#
loop_
_entity_poly.entity_id
_entity_poly.type
_entity_poly.pdbx_seq_one_letter_code
_entity_poly.pdbx_strand_id
1 'polypeptide(L)'
;MDKLKYILSIAGFDPSNGAGIGADLKTYESHGLYGLSVCTAVTIQNESEFEACHWVPIEVILDQIQCVYRKHPFKVVKIGIVENWLVLESIISCLKKLDIHIKIIVDPVLKASMSFEFHNSEDEISDKILSQIDLLTPNYDEIKSLYLNLSLEQTISRISSLTNLYLKGGHRADKKGHDVLIHNKIVEVNIPPILENVYPKHGSGCVLSSAISANITLGQALEDACKNAKYYTENYLNSSPSLLGKHNYN
;
A
#
# COMPACT_ATOMS: atom_id res chain seq x y z
N MET A 1 13.92 -23.55 15.59
CA MET A 1 14.05 -22.37 14.72
C MET A 1 12.69 -22.12 14.10
N ASP A 2 12.10 -20.98 14.37
CA ASP A 2 10.84 -20.60 13.74
C ASP A 2 11.05 -20.46 12.24
N LYS A 3 10.09 -20.98 11.47
CA LYS A 3 10.13 -20.92 10.01
C LYS A 3 9.95 -19.47 9.58
N LEU A 4 10.88 -18.93 8.75
CA LEU A 4 10.76 -17.61 8.18
C LEU A 4 9.40 -17.42 7.51
N LYS A 5 8.69 -16.35 7.86
CA LYS A 5 7.45 -15.94 7.19
C LYS A 5 7.80 -14.95 6.10
N TYR A 6 7.36 -15.25 4.87
CA TYR A 6 7.60 -14.41 3.69
C TYR A 6 6.41 -13.52 3.38
N ILE A 7 6.70 -12.30 2.96
CA ILE A 7 5.73 -11.32 2.45
C ILE A 7 6.32 -10.66 1.20
N LEU A 8 5.48 -10.37 0.20
CA LEU A 8 5.94 -9.75 -1.05
C LEU A 8 5.50 -8.29 -1.14
N SER A 9 6.45 -7.41 -1.48
CA SER A 9 6.20 -6.07 -1.99
C SER A 9 6.33 -6.05 -3.51
N ILE A 10 5.35 -5.48 -4.21
CA ILE A 10 5.39 -5.17 -5.64
C ILE A 10 5.22 -3.66 -5.77
N ALA A 11 6.31 -2.93 -6.01
CA ALA A 11 6.31 -1.47 -5.95
C ALA A 11 7.47 -0.86 -6.73
N GLY A 12 7.52 0.45 -6.84
CA GLY A 12 8.66 1.17 -7.41
C GLY A 12 9.87 1.21 -6.48
N PHE A 13 11.04 1.33 -7.06
CA PHE A 13 12.28 1.59 -6.34
C PHE A 13 12.48 3.10 -6.18
N ASP A 14 12.53 3.54 -4.93
CA ASP A 14 12.89 4.89 -4.51
C ASP A 14 14.32 4.88 -3.94
N PRO A 15 15.28 5.60 -4.58
CA PRO A 15 16.68 5.62 -4.14
C PRO A 15 16.89 6.13 -2.70
N SER A 16 16.00 7.00 -2.19
CA SER A 16 16.04 7.47 -0.80
C SER A 16 15.63 6.39 0.21
N ASN A 17 14.96 5.33 -0.26
CA ASN A 17 14.34 4.30 0.57
C ASN A 17 13.34 4.85 1.62
N GLY A 18 12.78 6.02 1.37
CA GLY A 18 11.73 6.63 2.18
C GLY A 18 10.34 6.13 1.78
N ALA A 19 10.18 5.70 0.52
CA ALA A 19 8.96 5.15 -0.04
C ALA A 19 9.24 3.84 -0.82
N GLY A 20 8.22 3.33 -1.52
CA GLY A 20 8.33 2.18 -2.41
C GLY A 20 8.89 0.92 -1.73
N ILE A 21 9.61 0.10 -2.50
CA ILE A 21 10.21 -1.16 -2.04
C ILE A 21 11.06 -0.95 -0.78
N GLY A 22 11.87 0.11 -0.74
CA GLY A 22 12.78 0.35 0.37
C GLY A 22 12.06 0.55 1.70
N ALA A 23 10.98 1.34 1.72
CA ALA A 23 10.14 1.53 2.89
C ALA A 23 9.37 0.26 3.26
N ASP A 24 8.86 -0.49 2.26
CA ASP A 24 8.13 -1.74 2.47
C ASP A 24 9.02 -2.78 3.15
N LEU A 25 10.23 -3.02 2.62
CA LEU A 25 11.17 -4.00 3.18
C LEU A 25 11.60 -3.65 4.60
N LYS A 26 11.95 -2.38 4.87
CA LYS A 26 12.26 -1.91 6.23
C LYS A 26 11.10 -2.16 7.20
N THR A 27 9.85 -1.92 6.74
CA THR A 27 8.65 -2.17 7.54
C THR A 27 8.50 -3.66 7.84
N TYR A 28 8.71 -4.53 6.86
CA TYR A 28 8.61 -5.98 7.04
C TYR A 28 9.67 -6.51 8.01
N GLU A 29 10.91 -6.10 7.84
CA GLU A 29 12.02 -6.49 8.73
C GLU A 29 11.75 -6.05 10.18
N SER A 30 11.21 -4.84 10.38
CA SER A 30 10.86 -4.36 11.73
C SER A 30 9.68 -5.13 12.37
N HIS A 31 8.90 -5.88 11.58
CA HIS A 31 7.86 -6.79 12.06
C HIS A 31 8.35 -8.25 12.16
N GLY A 32 9.66 -8.50 12.00
CA GLY A 32 10.24 -9.86 12.06
C GLY A 32 9.87 -10.75 10.86
N LEU A 33 9.53 -10.16 9.71
CA LEU A 33 9.21 -10.87 8.49
C LEU A 33 10.36 -10.77 7.48
N TYR A 34 10.50 -11.78 6.63
CA TYR A 34 11.41 -11.70 5.50
C TYR A 34 10.69 -11.09 4.29
N GLY A 35 11.05 -9.85 3.98
CA GLY A 35 10.51 -9.11 2.84
C GLY A 35 11.10 -9.59 1.51
N LEU A 36 10.23 -10.01 0.60
CA LEU A 36 10.54 -10.25 -0.81
C LEU A 36 10.10 -9.04 -1.62
N SER A 37 10.73 -8.76 -2.78
CA SER A 37 10.36 -7.61 -3.59
C SER A 37 10.38 -7.91 -5.08
N VAL A 38 9.47 -7.22 -5.79
CA VAL A 38 9.38 -7.15 -7.25
C VAL A 38 9.27 -5.68 -7.63
N CYS A 39 10.16 -5.23 -8.51
CA CYS A 39 10.23 -3.84 -8.94
C CYS A 39 9.28 -3.58 -10.11
N THR A 40 8.41 -2.56 -9.98
CA THR A 40 7.51 -2.09 -11.05
C THR A 40 8.02 -0.86 -11.77
N ALA A 41 8.87 -0.08 -11.12
CA ALA A 41 9.46 1.13 -11.68
C ALA A 41 10.79 1.47 -10.99
N VAL A 42 11.70 2.08 -11.74
CA VAL A 42 12.87 2.75 -11.19
C VAL A 42 12.62 4.25 -11.26
N THR A 43 12.64 4.93 -10.12
CA THR A 43 12.39 6.37 -10.05
C THR A 43 13.69 7.15 -9.88
N ILE A 44 13.69 8.37 -10.38
CA ILE A 44 14.71 9.38 -10.10
C ILE A 44 14.07 10.37 -9.14
N GLN A 45 14.30 10.16 -7.86
CA GLN A 45 13.70 10.96 -6.78
C GLN A 45 14.56 10.91 -5.52
N ASN A 46 14.29 11.84 -4.64
CA ASN A 46 14.66 11.81 -3.23
C ASN A 46 13.43 12.16 -2.37
N GLU A 47 13.60 12.35 -1.08
CA GLU A 47 12.50 12.64 -0.16
C GLU A 47 11.81 13.99 -0.40
N SER A 48 12.41 14.87 -1.23
CA SER A 48 11.95 16.24 -1.50
C SER A 48 11.65 16.51 -2.96
N GLU A 49 12.15 15.70 -3.88
CA GLU A 49 12.09 15.94 -5.33
C GLU A 49 11.78 14.65 -6.09
N PHE A 50 10.98 14.78 -7.15
CA PHE A 50 10.66 13.71 -8.07
C PHE A 50 10.92 14.18 -9.50
N GLU A 51 11.86 13.55 -10.20
CA GLU A 51 12.30 13.95 -11.54
C GLU A 51 11.74 13.06 -12.64
N ALA A 52 11.78 11.72 -12.45
CA ALA A 52 11.35 10.77 -13.48
C ALA A 52 10.95 9.42 -12.92
N CYS A 53 10.16 8.68 -13.71
CA CYS A 53 9.76 7.30 -13.48
C CYS A 53 10.01 6.47 -14.74
N HIS A 54 10.74 5.36 -14.59
CA HIS A 54 10.99 4.40 -15.65
C HIS A 54 10.31 3.08 -15.30
N TRP A 55 9.25 2.75 -16.05
CA TRP A 55 8.47 1.53 -15.81
C TRP A 55 9.26 0.27 -16.21
N VAL A 56 9.14 -0.77 -15.39
CA VAL A 56 9.66 -2.10 -15.71
C VAL A 56 8.62 -2.80 -16.60
N PRO A 57 9.05 -3.44 -17.72
CA PRO A 57 8.13 -4.17 -18.58
C PRO A 57 7.34 -5.23 -17.83
N ILE A 58 6.05 -5.37 -18.15
CA ILE A 58 5.13 -6.28 -17.43
C ILE A 58 5.62 -7.72 -17.42
N GLU A 59 6.24 -8.18 -18.51
CA GLU A 59 6.78 -9.54 -18.63
C GLU A 59 7.85 -9.79 -17.56
N VAL A 60 8.72 -8.80 -17.32
CA VAL A 60 9.78 -8.88 -16.31
C VAL A 60 9.17 -8.92 -14.91
N ILE A 61 8.12 -8.12 -14.65
CA ILE A 61 7.40 -8.12 -13.38
C ILE A 61 6.79 -9.52 -13.10
N LEU A 62 6.10 -10.07 -14.08
CA LEU A 62 5.45 -11.38 -13.94
C LEU A 62 6.46 -12.53 -13.76
N ASP A 63 7.57 -12.48 -14.47
CA ASP A 63 8.65 -13.47 -14.34
C ASP A 63 9.32 -13.42 -12.97
N GLN A 64 9.56 -12.22 -12.42
CA GLN A 64 10.06 -12.05 -11.05
C GLN A 64 9.10 -12.64 -10.02
N ILE A 65 7.78 -12.34 -10.12
CA ILE A 65 6.76 -12.90 -9.22
C ILE A 65 6.82 -14.42 -9.21
N GLN A 66 6.79 -15.04 -10.40
CA GLN A 66 6.80 -16.49 -10.54
C GLN A 66 8.12 -17.11 -10.03
N CYS A 67 9.25 -16.48 -10.34
CA CYS A 67 10.57 -16.93 -9.91
C CYS A 67 10.67 -16.98 -8.39
N VAL A 68 10.26 -15.89 -7.72
CA VAL A 68 10.32 -15.78 -6.26
C VAL A 68 9.34 -16.75 -5.60
N TYR A 69 8.11 -16.87 -6.10
CA TYR A 69 7.08 -17.74 -5.54
C TYR A 69 7.49 -19.21 -5.56
N ARG A 70 8.13 -19.68 -6.62
CA ARG A 70 8.61 -21.08 -6.72
C ARG A 70 9.53 -21.51 -5.57
N LYS A 71 10.31 -20.58 -5.04
CA LYS A 71 11.29 -20.88 -3.96
C LYS A 71 10.76 -20.49 -2.59
N HIS A 72 10.04 -19.39 -2.51
CA HIS A 72 9.57 -18.76 -1.28
C HIS A 72 8.07 -18.45 -1.39
N PRO A 73 7.17 -19.45 -1.25
CA PRO A 73 5.74 -19.20 -1.29
C PRO A 73 5.32 -18.20 -0.20
N PHE A 74 4.65 -17.15 -0.61
CA PHE A 74 4.08 -16.11 0.24
C PHE A 74 2.55 -16.19 0.21
N LYS A 75 1.91 -15.63 1.22
CA LYS A 75 0.43 -15.60 1.34
C LYS A 75 -0.15 -14.19 1.37
N VAL A 76 0.69 -13.19 1.50
CA VAL A 76 0.29 -11.78 1.52
C VAL A 76 1.20 -11.00 0.59
N VAL A 77 0.59 -10.13 -0.20
CA VAL A 77 1.26 -9.25 -1.16
C VAL A 77 0.74 -7.83 -0.96
N LYS A 78 1.65 -6.87 -0.86
CA LYS A 78 1.31 -5.45 -0.99
C LYS A 78 1.73 -4.98 -2.38
N ILE A 79 0.82 -4.30 -3.08
CA ILE A 79 1.07 -3.66 -4.37
C ILE A 79 1.02 -2.15 -4.18
N GLY A 80 2.09 -1.46 -4.56
CA GLY A 80 2.18 0.01 -4.59
C GLY A 80 2.02 0.56 -6.00
N ILE A 81 2.95 1.46 -6.43
CA ILE A 81 2.86 2.06 -7.77
C ILE A 81 2.96 1.02 -8.87
N VAL A 82 2.10 1.16 -9.86
CA VAL A 82 2.09 0.45 -11.13
C VAL A 82 1.80 1.43 -12.26
N GLU A 83 2.18 1.10 -13.48
CA GLU A 83 2.06 1.99 -14.62
C GLU A 83 0.60 2.39 -14.93
N ASN A 84 -0.32 1.42 -14.86
CA ASN A 84 -1.74 1.63 -15.12
C ASN A 84 -2.58 0.46 -14.56
N TRP A 85 -3.91 0.55 -14.67
CA TRP A 85 -4.83 -0.48 -14.17
C TRP A 85 -4.74 -1.81 -14.92
N LEU A 86 -4.33 -1.83 -16.19
CA LEU A 86 -4.14 -3.07 -16.96
C LEU A 86 -2.92 -3.86 -16.45
N VAL A 87 -1.85 -3.16 -16.09
CA VAL A 87 -0.68 -3.77 -15.42
C VAL A 87 -1.07 -4.32 -14.06
N LEU A 88 -1.85 -3.58 -13.26
CA LEU A 88 -2.36 -4.06 -11.97
C LEU A 88 -3.21 -5.33 -12.16
N GLU A 89 -4.13 -5.34 -13.11
CA GLU A 89 -4.98 -6.50 -13.40
C GLU A 89 -4.15 -7.72 -13.81
N SER A 90 -3.10 -7.52 -14.61
CA SER A 90 -2.18 -8.58 -15.03
C SER A 90 -1.40 -9.17 -13.85
N ILE A 91 -0.92 -8.33 -12.93
CA ILE A 91 -0.24 -8.73 -11.70
C ILE A 91 -1.21 -9.54 -10.81
N ILE A 92 -2.42 -9.03 -10.56
CA ILE A 92 -3.43 -9.72 -9.75
C ILE A 92 -3.77 -11.09 -10.35
N SER A 93 -3.97 -11.14 -11.67
CA SER A 93 -4.26 -12.38 -12.39
C SER A 93 -3.12 -13.40 -12.25
N CYS A 94 -1.88 -12.97 -12.31
CA CYS A 94 -0.71 -13.82 -12.07
C CYS A 94 -0.71 -14.37 -10.64
N LEU A 95 -0.89 -13.53 -9.64
CA LEU A 95 -0.92 -13.92 -8.24
C LEU A 95 -2.03 -14.93 -7.94
N LYS A 96 -3.25 -14.68 -8.44
CA LYS A 96 -4.39 -15.59 -8.23
C LYS A 96 -4.25 -16.92 -8.98
N LYS A 97 -3.48 -16.97 -10.07
CA LYS A 97 -3.12 -18.24 -10.75
C LYS A 97 -2.10 -19.04 -9.95
N LEU A 98 -1.18 -18.38 -9.22
CA LEU A 98 -0.22 -19.05 -8.35
C LEU A 98 -0.91 -19.66 -7.12
N ASP A 99 -1.75 -18.87 -6.45
CA ASP A 99 -2.59 -19.34 -5.34
C ASP A 99 -3.78 -18.37 -5.16
N ILE A 100 -4.98 -18.88 -5.30
CA ILE A 100 -6.23 -18.11 -5.16
C ILE A 100 -6.38 -17.50 -3.75
N HIS A 101 -5.72 -18.07 -2.74
CA HIS A 101 -5.78 -17.62 -1.35
C HIS A 101 -4.74 -16.55 -1.00
N ILE A 102 -3.91 -16.11 -1.95
CA ILE A 102 -3.02 -14.97 -1.72
C ILE A 102 -3.88 -13.73 -1.41
N LYS A 103 -3.63 -13.14 -0.24
CA LYS A 103 -4.23 -11.85 0.15
C LYS A 103 -3.48 -10.72 -0.53
N ILE A 104 -4.23 -9.84 -1.18
CA ILE A 104 -3.68 -8.74 -1.98
C ILE A 104 -4.14 -7.41 -1.37
N ILE A 105 -3.18 -6.63 -0.91
CA ILE A 105 -3.36 -5.28 -0.40
C ILE A 105 -2.86 -4.30 -1.46
N VAL A 106 -3.71 -3.38 -1.92
CA VAL A 106 -3.35 -2.38 -2.92
C VAL A 106 -3.31 -0.99 -2.29
N ASP A 107 -2.17 -0.34 -2.38
CA ASP A 107 -2.00 1.08 -2.09
C ASP A 107 -2.06 1.84 -3.42
N PRO A 108 -3.20 2.47 -3.78
CA PRO A 108 -3.40 3.05 -5.10
C PRO A 108 -2.73 4.41 -5.19
N VAL A 109 -1.39 4.40 -5.24
CA VAL A 109 -0.59 5.63 -5.35
C VAL A 109 -0.76 6.20 -6.76
N LEU A 110 -1.68 7.16 -6.93
CA LEU A 110 -1.97 7.79 -8.21
C LEU A 110 -1.02 8.94 -8.54
N LYS A 111 -0.44 9.55 -7.49
CA LYS A 111 0.51 10.67 -7.62
C LYS A 111 1.68 10.47 -6.67
N ALA A 112 2.87 10.86 -7.12
CA ALA A 112 4.01 11.00 -6.22
C ALA A 112 3.75 12.13 -5.21
N SER A 113 4.47 12.11 -4.09
CA SER A 113 4.39 13.15 -3.04
C SER A 113 4.61 14.57 -3.56
N MET A 114 5.19 14.73 -4.75
CA MET A 114 5.52 15.99 -5.44
C MET A 114 4.71 16.19 -6.71
N SER A 115 3.45 15.72 -6.76
CA SER A 115 2.48 15.98 -7.85
C SER A 115 2.78 15.35 -9.21
N PHE A 116 3.73 14.40 -9.32
CA PHE A 116 3.89 13.62 -10.54
C PHE A 116 2.74 12.58 -10.62
N GLU A 117 1.98 12.62 -11.72
CA GLU A 117 0.85 11.72 -11.94
C GLU A 117 1.33 10.40 -12.58
N PHE A 118 1.04 9.27 -11.94
CA PHE A 118 1.39 7.93 -12.43
C PHE A 118 0.33 7.36 -13.37
N HIS A 119 -0.93 7.75 -13.20
CA HIS A 119 -2.05 7.29 -14.01
C HIS A 119 -2.64 8.45 -14.83
N ASN A 120 -3.16 8.13 -16.01
CA ASN A 120 -3.97 9.10 -16.74
C ASN A 120 -5.21 9.43 -15.92
N SER A 121 -5.53 10.71 -15.80
CA SER A 121 -6.66 11.20 -15.00
C SER A 121 -8.03 10.72 -15.48
N GLU A 122 -8.11 10.06 -16.65
CA GLU A 122 -9.36 9.54 -17.24
C GLU A 122 -9.57 8.04 -16.97
N ASP A 123 -8.60 7.33 -16.41
CA ASP A 123 -8.68 5.88 -16.19
C ASP A 123 -9.28 5.56 -14.81
N GLU A 124 -10.50 5.02 -14.81
CA GLU A 124 -11.16 4.53 -13.59
C GLU A 124 -10.72 3.10 -13.23
N ILE A 125 -10.64 2.80 -11.93
CA ILE A 125 -10.39 1.43 -11.45
C ILE A 125 -11.61 0.54 -11.72
N SER A 126 -11.39 -0.63 -12.28
CA SER A 126 -12.48 -1.55 -12.63
C SER A 126 -13.00 -2.35 -11.42
N ASP A 127 -14.30 -2.68 -11.42
CA ASP A 127 -14.90 -3.55 -10.41
C ASP A 127 -14.25 -4.95 -10.41
N LYS A 128 -13.72 -5.39 -11.56
CA LYS A 128 -12.99 -6.65 -11.70
C LYS A 128 -11.72 -6.65 -10.86
N ILE A 129 -10.96 -5.55 -10.84
CA ILE A 129 -9.77 -5.39 -9.98
C ILE A 129 -10.21 -5.41 -8.51
N LEU A 130 -11.18 -4.57 -8.14
CA LEU A 130 -11.64 -4.44 -6.76
C LEU A 130 -12.15 -5.76 -6.18
N SER A 131 -12.86 -6.57 -6.95
CA SER A 131 -13.40 -7.86 -6.48
C SER A 131 -12.33 -8.94 -6.27
N GLN A 132 -11.10 -8.74 -6.71
CA GLN A 132 -10.01 -9.71 -6.60
C GLN A 132 -8.96 -9.34 -5.56
N ILE A 133 -9.06 -8.16 -4.95
CA ILE A 133 -8.18 -7.70 -3.88
C ILE A 133 -8.85 -7.81 -2.52
N ASP A 134 -8.07 -7.87 -1.45
CA ASP A 134 -8.57 -8.04 -0.09
C ASP A 134 -8.69 -6.71 0.66
N LEU A 135 -7.89 -5.71 0.28
CA LEU A 135 -7.89 -4.38 0.88
C LEU A 135 -7.37 -3.33 -0.10
N LEU A 136 -8.08 -2.21 -0.21
CA LEU A 136 -7.61 -1.00 -0.87
C LEU A 136 -7.32 0.08 0.19
N THR A 137 -6.17 0.80 0.06
CA THR A 137 -5.74 1.78 1.08
C THR A 137 -5.52 3.19 0.52
N PRO A 138 -6.51 3.84 -0.10
CA PRO A 138 -6.38 5.20 -0.61
C PRO A 138 -6.34 6.25 0.49
N ASN A 139 -5.78 7.41 0.20
CA ASN A 139 -6.06 8.64 0.94
C ASN A 139 -7.31 9.35 0.37
N TYR A 140 -7.71 10.47 1.01
CA TYR A 140 -8.91 11.22 0.60
C TYR A 140 -8.80 11.89 -0.78
N ASP A 141 -7.61 12.15 -1.27
CA ASP A 141 -7.41 12.71 -2.61
C ASP A 141 -7.36 11.60 -3.66
N GLU A 142 -6.71 10.49 -3.35
CA GLU A 142 -6.67 9.31 -4.20
C GLU A 142 -8.07 8.74 -4.45
N ILE A 143 -8.88 8.56 -3.40
CA ILE A 143 -10.22 7.97 -3.55
C ILE A 143 -11.14 8.80 -4.45
N LYS A 144 -11.04 10.13 -4.43
CA LYS A 144 -11.80 11.02 -5.32
C LYS A 144 -11.43 10.87 -6.80
N SER A 145 -10.20 10.43 -7.06
CA SER A 145 -9.68 10.26 -8.42
C SER A 145 -9.94 8.85 -8.99
N LEU A 146 -10.44 7.90 -8.18
CA LEU A 146 -10.71 6.53 -8.64
C LEU A 146 -11.94 6.42 -9.53
N TYR A 147 -12.93 7.33 -9.36
CA TYR A 147 -14.15 7.42 -10.16
C TYR A 147 -14.52 8.89 -10.37
N LEU A 148 -14.43 9.35 -11.61
CA LEU A 148 -14.57 10.77 -11.97
C LEU A 148 -15.99 11.31 -11.83
N ASN A 149 -16.99 10.44 -12.02
CA ASN A 149 -18.39 10.81 -12.09
C ASN A 149 -19.18 10.47 -10.83
N LEU A 150 -18.51 10.05 -9.75
CA LEU A 150 -19.14 9.69 -8.48
C LEU A 150 -18.80 10.69 -7.37
N SER A 151 -19.75 10.95 -6.47
CA SER A 151 -19.43 11.64 -5.22
C SER A 151 -18.52 10.80 -4.35
N LEU A 152 -17.87 11.41 -3.35
CA LEU A 152 -17.01 10.69 -2.41
C LEU A 152 -17.77 9.53 -1.73
N GLU A 153 -19.01 9.79 -1.27
CA GLU A 153 -19.86 8.79 -0.62
C GLU A 153 -20.24 7.65 -1.57
N GLN A 154 -20.54 7.97 -2.84
CA GLN A 154 -20.84 6.98 -3.86
C GLN A 154 -19.61 6.12 -4.18
N THR A 155 -18.42 6.73 -4.27
CA THR A 155 -17.15 6.04 -4.49
C THR A 155 -16.83 5.10 -3.32
N ILE A 156 -16.94 5.57 -2.08
CA ILE A 156 -16.77 4.76 -0.87
C ILE A 156 -17.73 3.56 -0.88
N SER A 157 -19.02 3.81 -1.12
CA SER A 157 -20.05 2.77 -1.17
C SER A 157 -19.76 1.72 -2.24
N ARG A 158 -19.37 2.14 -3.45
CA ARG A 158 -19.03 1.24 -4.55
C ARG A 158 -17.83 0.36 -4.19
N ILE A 159 -16.73 0.96 -3.74
CA ILE A 159 -15.51 0.22 -3.40
C ILE A 159 -15.78 -0.74 -2.25
N SER A 160 -16.41 -0.28 -1.15
CA SER A 160 -16.67 -1.11 0.03
C SER A 160 -17.67 -2.25 -0.24
N SER A 161 -18.48 -2.18 -1.29
CA SER A 161 -19.33 -3.29 -1.72
C SER A 161 -18.54 -4.44 -2.37
N LEU A 162 -17.33 -4.18 -2.86
CA LEU A 162 -16.51 -5.11 -3.63
C LEU A 162 -15.28 -5.62 -2.86
N THR A 163 -14.65 -4.74 -2.07
CA THR A 163 -13.45 -5.06 -1.28
C THR A 163 -13.48 -4.33 0.06
N ASN A 164 -12.57 -4.68 0.98
CA ASN A 164 -12.35 -3.86 2.17
C ASN A 164 -11.63 -2.56 1.80
N LEU A 165 -11.97 -1.49 2.49
CA LEU A 165 -11.43 -0.14 2.25
C LEU A 165 -10.84 0.43 3.53
N TYR A 166 -9.55 0.80 3.50
CA TYR A 166 -8.90 1.59 4.54
C TYR A 166 -8.64 3.00 4.00
N LEU A 167 -9.45 3.97 4.43
CA LEU A 167 -9.36 5.35 3.99
C LEU A 167 -8.43 6.15 4.91
N LYS A 168 -7.25 6.52 4.40
CA LYS A 168 -6.20 7.26 5.12
C LYS A 168 -6.60 8.71 5.35
N GLY A 169 -6.66 9.18 6.59
CA GLY A 169 -7.09 10.52 6.98
C GLY A 169 -5.96 11.55 7.16
N GLY A 170 -4.73 11.23 6.77
CA GLY A 170 -3.58 12.13 6.98
C GLY A 170 -3.71 13.49 6.30
N HIS A 171 -4.43 13.58 5.18
CA HIS A 171 -4.66 14.80 4.42
C HIS A 171 -6.06 15.42 4.64
N ARG A 172 -6.84 14.92 5.59
CA ARG A 172 -8.15 15.51 5.91
C ARG A 172 -8.00 16.88 6.56
N ALA A 173 -8.74 17.86 6.04
CA ALA A 173 -8.75 19.20 6.63
C ALA A 173 -9.61 19.29 7.90
N ASP A 174 -10.70 18.50 7.97
CA ASP A 174 -11.69 18.49 9.08
C ASP A 174 -11.29 17.62 10.25
N LYS A 175 -10.63 16.47 9.98
CA LYS A 175 -10.24 15.46 10.97
C LYS A 175 -8.89 14.85 10.61
N LYS A 176 -7.83 15.65 10.67
CA LYS A 176 -6.47 15.21 10.33
C LYS A 176 -6.06 13.98 11.15
N GLY A 177 -5.56 12.96 10.47
CA GLY A 177 -5.09 11.72 11.09
C GLY A 177 -6.19 10.72 11.45
N HIS A 178 -7.48 11.04 11.27
CA HIS A 178 -8.56 10.06 11.47
C HIS A 178 -8.71 9.19 10.23
N ASP A 179 -8.36 7.93 10.37
CA ASP A 179 -8.52 6.92 9.33
C ASP A 179 -9.86 6.18 9.53
N VAL A 180 -10.36 5.56 8.48
CA VAL A 180 -11.61 4.79 8.51
C VAL A 180 -11.36 3.45 7.82
N LEU A 181 -11.66 2.35 8.52
CA LEU A 181 -11.72 1.02 7.92
C LEU A 181 -13.19 0.66 7.67
N ILE A 182 -13.53 0.33 6.42
CA ILE A 182 -14.82 -0.25 6.05
C ILE A 182 -14.56 -1.68 5.59
N HIS A 183 -15.11 -2.64 6.33
CA HIS A 183 -14.91 -4.05 6.02
C HIS A 183 -16.23 -4.83 6.10
N ASN A 184 -16.24 -6.03 5.55
CA ASN A 184 -17.46 -6.85 5.46
C ASN A 184 -18.65 -6.08 4.85
N LYS A 185 -18.36 -5.16 3.92
CA LYS A 185 -19.30 -4.30 3.15
C LYS A 185 -20.00 -3.19 3.95
N ILE A 186 -20.17 -3.30 5.25
CA ILE A 186 -21.01 -2.39 6.06
C ILE A 186 -20.41 -2.00 7.42
N VAL A 187 -19.38 -2.68 7.88
CA VAL A 187 -18.79 -2.37 9.21
C VAL A 187 -17.80 -1.24 9.05
N GLU A 188 -18.11 -0.09 9.65
CA GLU A 188 -17.23 1.07 9.68
C GLU A 188 -16.54 1.17 11.04
N VAL A 189 -15.22 1.19 11.05
CA VAL A 189 -14.38 1.35 12.23
C VAL A 189 -13.58 2.63 12.10
N ASN A 190 -13.83 3.58 12.97
CA ASN A 190 -13.02 4.80 13.07
C ASN A 190 -11.72 4.51 13.82
N ILE A 191 -10.58 4.89 13.22
CA ILE A 191 -9.25 4.73 13.79
C ILE A 191 -8.66 6.13 14.00
N PRO A 192 -8.83 6.70 15.20
CA PRO A 192 -8.36 8.04 15.51
C PRO A 192 -6.82 8.09 15.58
N PRO A 193 -6.22 9.28 15.47
CA PRO A 193 -4.80 9.45 15.74
C PRO A 193 -4.49 9.12 17.21
N ILE A 194 -3.32 8.55 17.44
CA ILE A 194 -2.82 8.19 18.78
C ILE A 194 -1.90 9.30 19.30
N LEU A 195 -1.19 9.97 18.38
CA LEU A 195 -0.30 11.08 18.68
C LEU A 195 -0.88 12.40 18.16
N GLU A 196 -0.88 13.44 19.00
CA GLU A 196 -1.42 14.76 18.62
C GLU A 196 -0.58 15.46 17.55
N ASN A 197 0.75 15.34 17.64
CA ASN A 197 1.69 15.98 16.74
C ASN A 197 2.65 14.95 16.16
N VAL A 198 2.73 14.92 14.83
CA VAL A 198 3.65 14.06 14.09
C VAL A 198 4.35 14.87 13.01
N TYR A 199 5.58 14.47 12.68
CA TYR A 199 6.33 15.08 11.59
C TYR A 199 5.92 14.47 10.24
N PRO A 200 5.85 15.27 9.16
CA PRO A 200 5.63 14.72 7.83
C PRO A 200 6.78 13.79 7.45
N LYS A 201 6.46 12.71 6.74
CA LYS A 201 7.43 11.76 6.20
C LYS A 201 7.11 11.44 4.76
N HIS A 202 8.15 11.38 3.94
CA HIS A 202 8.10 10.78 2.64
C HIS A 202 7.73 9.30 2.77
N GLY A 203 6.79 8.81 1.94
CA GLY A 203 6.38 7.42 1.92
C GLY A 203 5.57 6.91 3.12
N SER A 204 5.02 7.80 3.96
CA SER A 204 4.20 7.39 5.12
C SER A 204 3.01 6.49 4.75
N GLY A 205 2.40 6.70 3.56
CA GLY A 205 1.35 5.82 3.02
C GLY A 205 1.86 4.41 2.73
N CYS A 206 3.05 4.29 2.12
CA CYS A 206 3.71 3.01 1.87
C CYS A 206 4.01 2.28 3.19
N VAL A 207 4.51 2.99 4.20
CA VAL A 207 4.78 2.42 5.53
C VAL A 207 3.50 1.89 6.17
N LEU A 208 2.40 2.64 6.11
CA LEU A 208 1.11 2.23 6.66
C LEU A 208 0.57 0.97 5.96
N SER A 209 0.48 0.98 4.63
CA SER A 209 -0.02 -0.17 3.87
C SER A 209 0.85 -1.42 4.04
N SER A 210 2.17 -1.25 4.18
CA SER A 210 3.10 -2.34 4.47
C SER A 210 2.98 -2.86 5.90
N ALA A 211 2.76 -1.99 6.89
CA ALA A 211 2.52 -2.41 8.27
C ALA A 211 1.19 -3.18 8.40
N ILE A 212 0.12 -2.76 7.69
CA ILE A 212 -1.13 -3.54 7.62
C ILE A 212 -0.83 -4.94 7.04
N SER A 213 -0.12 -5.00 5.92
CA SER A 213 0.23 -6.25 5.23
C SER A 213 1.09 -7.16 6.10
N ALA A 214 2.04 -6.59 6.86
CA ALA A 214 2.87 -7.32 7.82
C ALA A 214 2.04 -7.93 8.94
N ASN A 215 1.15 -7.15 9.56
CA ASN A 215 0.27 -7.63 10.63
C ASN A 215 -0.68 -8.74 10.15
N ILE A 216 -1.21 -8.64 8.92
CA ILE A 216 -2.00 -9.72 8.29
C ILE A 216 -1.14 -10.98 8.08
N THR A 217 0.13 -10.84 7.68
CA THR A 217 1.07 -11.96 7.52
C THR A 217 1.37 -12.64 8.86
N LEU A 218 1.39 -11.88 9.95
CA LEU A 218 1.54 -12.40 11.31
C LEU A 218 0.28 -13.11 11.83
N GLY A 219 -0.85 -13.04 11.11
CA GLY A 219 -2.10 -13.73 11.43
C GLY A 219 -3.11 -12.89 12.20
N GLN A 220 -2.91 -11.58 12.29
CA GLN A 220 -3.87 -10.70 12.95
C GLN A 220 -5.15 -10.56 12.12
N ALA A 221 -6.29 -10.36 12.81
CA ALA A 221 -7.53 -9.97 12.17
C ALA A 221 -7.40 -8.59 11.50
N LEU A 222 -8.17 -8.31 10.44
CA LEU A 222 -8.01 -7.10 9.63
C LEU A 222 -8.11 -5.81 10.47
N GLU A 223 -9.06 -5.74 11.38
CA GLU A 223 -9.25 -4.57 12.25
C GLU A 223 -8.04 -4.33 13.16
N ASP A 224 -7.54 -5.37 13.82
CA ASP A 224 -6.36 -5.29 14.68
C ASP A 224 -5.10 -4.96 13.86
N ALA A 225 -4.97 -5.57 12.67
CA ALA A 225 -3.87 -5.28 11.75
C ALA A 225 -3.84 -3.79 11.36
N CYS A 226 -4.99 -3.20 11.09
CA CYS A 226 -5.12 -1.78 10.76
C CYS A 226 -4.79 -0.87 11.96
N LYS A 227 -5.31 -1.18 13.16
CA LYS A 227 -5.03 -0.41 14.39
C LYS A 227 -3.54 -0.44 14.74
N ASN A 228 -2.93 -1.63 14.71
CA ASN A 228 -1.51 -1.80 15.01
C ASN A 228 -0.61 -1.13 13.94
N ALA A 229 -1.02 -1.17 12.68
CA ALA A 229 -0.31 -0.46 11.62
C ALA A 229 -0.39 1.07 11.79
N LYS A 230 -1.53 1.59 12.24
CA LYS A 230 -1.68 3.01 12.59
C LYS A 230 -0.71 3.40 13.70
N TYR A 231 -0.67 2.64 14.79
CA TYR A 231 0.26 2.85 15.90
C TYR A 231 1.72 2.85 15.43
N TYR A 232 2.11 1.83 14.65
CA TYR A 232 3.45 1.72 14.09
C TYR A 232 3.80 2.93 13.22
N THR A 233 2.88 3.32 12.34
CA THR A 233 3.10 4.44 11.40
C THR A 233 3.26 5.77 12.14
N GLU A 234 2.47 6.04 13.16
CA GLU A 234 2.60 7.28 13.94
C GLU A 234 3.90 7.35 14.72
N ASN A 235 4.38 6.23 15.28
CA ASN A 235 5.72 6.14 15.88
C ASN A 235 6.82 6.39 14.83
N TYR A 236 6.67 5.82 13.61
CA TYR A 236 7.57 6.11 12.50
C TYR A 236 7.55 7.60 12.13
N LEU A 237 6.37 8.22 12.03
CA LEU A 237 6.24 9.65 11.77
C LEU A 237 6.96 10.48 12.82
N ASN A 238 6.92 10.08 14.08
CA ASN A 238 7.52 10.81 15.19
C ASN A 238 8.99 10.45 15.47
N SER A 239 9.59 9.57 14.67
CA SER A 239 10.95 9.05 14.89
C SER A 239 12.06 10.08 14.63
N SER A 240 11.77 11.14 13.88
CA SER A 240 12.72 12.24 13.60
C SER A 240 11.97 13.45 13.03
N PRO A 241 12.52 14.66 13.06
CA PRO A 241 11.97 15.81 12.34
C PRO A 241 12.25 15.78 10.82
N SER A 242 13.17 14.93 10.35
CA SER A 242 13.51 14.77 8.94
C SER A 242 12.35 14.15 8.14
N LEU A 243 12.30 14.38 6.83
CA LEU A 243 11.36 13.71 5.93
C LEU A 243 11.60 12.20 5.81
N LEU A 244 12.78 11.70 6.19
CA LEU A 244 13.08 10.29 6.31
C LEU A 244 12.91 9.82 7.76
N GLY A 245 12.05 8.84 7.96
CA GLY A 245 11.80 8.25 9.28
C GLY A 245 12.74 7.09 9.60
N LYS A 246 12.77 6.72 10.88
CA LYS A 246 13.49 5.55 11.37
C LYS A 246 12.48 4.46 11.71
N HIS A 247 12.70 3.26 11.22
CA HIS A 247 11.96 2.07 11.62
C HIS A 247 12.58 1.56 12.94
N ASN A 248 11.75 1.36 13.96
CA ASN A 248 12.20 0.77 15.21
C ASN A 248 12.17 -0.74 15.05
N TYR A 249 13.31 -1.37 15.20
CA TYR A 249 13.45 -2.82 15.34
C TYR A 249 13.27 -3.14 16.82
N ASN A 250 12.19 -3.86 17.16
CA ASN A 250 11.99 -4.39 18.51
C ASN A 250 12.76 -5.69 18.70
#